data_22ba57025a79c1a742c28b9a4c301ee6
#
_entry.id   22ba57025a79c1a742c28b9a4c301ee6
#
_cell.length_a   1.000
_cell.length_b   1.000
_cell.length_c   1.000
_cell.angle_alpha   90.00
_cell.angle_beta   90.00
_cell.angle_gamma   90.00
#
_symmetry.space_group_name_H-M   'P 1'
#
loop_
_entity.id
_entity.type
_entity.pdbx_description
1 polymer ?
#
loop_
_entity_poly.entity_id
_entity_poly.type
_entity_poly.pdbx_seq_one_letter_code
_entity_poly.pdbx_strand_id
1 'polypeptide(L)'
;ETSDELTGAVLAMRNSSIKVKVKTQGHLVDCCGTGGLGKSMMNVSTSAAFVAAAAEVKVAKHGNRTATGKSGSADLLEAANLNLSLKPDQVAKCIEEIGIGFIFAQNFHPGMKYVMPARKRTANKTIFNLLGPLTNPANAKRQSLGVYDSKWILPVAETLKNLGAHKACLLYTSPSPRDTRE
;
A
#
# COMPACT_ATOMS: atom_id res chain seq x y z
N GLU A 1 -16.47 3.04 10.84
CA GLU A 1 -16.14 1.62 10.60
C GLU A 1 -15.34 1.08 11.79
N THR A 2 -15.61 -0.15 12.20
CA THR A 2 -14.90 -0.87 13.23
C THR A 2 -13.70 -1.65 12.67
N SER A 3 -12.79 -2.11 13.54
CA SER A 3 -11.66 -2.96 13.12
C SER A 3 -12.14 -4.32 12.56
N ASP A 4 -13.27 -4.84 13.02
CA ASP A 4 -13.84 -6.09 12.52
C ASP A 4 -14.43 -5.94 11.13
N GLU A 5 -15.14 -4.85 10.87
CA GLU A 5 -15.64 -4.52 9.51
C GLU A 5 -14.48 -4.33 8.54
N LEU A 6 -13.43 -3.60 8.95
CA LEU A 6 -12.21 -3.45 8.16
C LEU A 6 -11.54 -4.80 7.90
N THR A 7 -11.42 -5.65 8.91
CA THR A 7 -10.83 -6.98 8.80
C THR A 7 -11.59 -7.83 7.80
N GLY A 8 -12.92 -7.89 7.91
CA GLY A 8 -13.78 -8.64 7.00
C GLY A 8 -13.66 -8.16 5.55
N ALA A 9 -13.68 -6.84 5.34
CA ALA A 9 -13.54 -6.24 4.01
C ALA A 9 -12.16 -6.52 3.40
N VAL A 10 -11.08 -6.44 4.20
CA VAL A 10 -9.71 -6.78 3.74
C VAL A 10 -9.62 -8.25 3.35
N LEU A 11 -10.17 -9.17 4.14
CA LEU A 11 -10.16 -10.60 3.84
C LEU A 11 -10.89 -10.89 2.54
N ALA A 12 -12.06 -10.29 2.32
CA ALA A 12 -12.81 -10.44 1.07
C ALA A 12 -11.99 -9.93 -0.14
N MET A 13 -11.37 -8.76 -0.03
CA MET A 13 -10.51 -8.23 -1.09
C MET A 13 -9.26 -9.07 -1.32
N ARG A 14 -8.61 -9.53 -0.26
CA ARG A 14 -7.45 -10.42 -0.38
C ARG A 14 -7.84 -11.73 -1.06
N ASN A 15 -8.96 -12.34 -0.70
CA ASN A 15 -9.42 -13.59 -1.30
C ASN A 15 -9.69 -13.47 -2.82
N SER A 16 -10.22 -12.33 -3.26
CA SER A 16 -10.48 -12.06 -4.69
C SER A 16 -9.27 -11.51 -5.46
N SER A 17 -8.16 -11.22 -4.79
CA SER A 17 -6.96 -10.67 -5.45
C SER A 17 -6.13 -11.73 -6.16
N ILE A 18 -5.45 -11.34 -7.24
CA ILE A 18 -4.43 -12.13 -7.91
C ILE A 18 -3.18 -12.13 -7.04
N LYS A 19 -2.73 -13.30 -6.57
CA LYS A 19 -1.62 -13.41 -5.62
C LYS A 19 -0.27 -13.29 -6.29
N VAL A 20 0.66 -12.65 -5.58
CA VAL A 20 2.09 -12.62 -5.93
C VAL A 20 2.83 -13.55 -4.95
N LYS A 21 3.31 -14.67 -5.44
CA LYS A 21 3.99 -15.69 -4.62
C LYS A 21 5.50 -15.45 -4.71
N VAL A 22 6.07 -14.85 -3.69
CA VAL A 22 7.50 -14.55 -3.60
C VAL A 22 8.22 -15.64 -2.81
N LYS A 23 9.26 -16.22 -3.39
CA LYS A 23 10.15 -17.15 -2.71
C LYS A 23 11.27 -16.35 -2.02
N THR A 24 11.21 -16.24 -0.71
CA THR A 24 12.24 -15.56 0.08
C THR A 24 12.40 -16.22 1.45
N GLN A 25 13.62 -16.29 1.93
CA GLN A 25 13.92 -16.70 3.31
C GLN A 25 13.76 -15.52 4.29
N GLY A 26 13.68 -14.31 3.77
CA GLY A 26 13.55 -13.09 4.56
C GLY A 26 12.11 -12.60 4.66
N HIS A 27 11.98 -11.41 5.23
CA HIS A 27 10.71 -10.76 5.40
C HIS A 27 10.36 -9.86 4.21
N LEU A 28 9.11 -9.92 3.75
CA LEU A 28 8.57 -8.95 2.81
C LEU A 28 8.08 -7.71 3.56
N VAL A 29 8.43 -6.55 3.03
CA VAL A 29 8.01 -5.25 3.54
C VAL A 29 7.17 -4.54 2.48
N ASP A 30 6.12 -3.83 2.90
CA ASP A 30 5.37 -2.89 2.08
C ASP A 30 5.47 -1.48 2.66
N CYS A 31 5.70 -0.52 1.78
CA CYS A 31 5.70 0.91 2.11
C CYS A 31 4.56 1.57 1.34
N CYS A 32 3.46 1.84 2.00
CA CYS A 32 2.25 2.34 1.34
C CYS A 32 1.51 3.36 2.21
N GLY A 33 0.43 3.90 1.70
CA GLY A 33 -0.43 4.83 2.44
C GLY A 33 -1.82 4.88 1.85
N THR A 34 -2.75 5.37 2.64
CA THR A 34 -4.16 5.56 2.24
C THR A 34 -4.34 6.65 1.18
N GLY A 35 -3.33 7.50 0.99
CA GLY A 35 -3.47 8.72 0.20
C GLY A 35 -4.41 9.73 0.85
N GLY A 36 -4.92 10.68 0.08
CA GLY A 36 -6.01 11.56 0.51
C GLY A 36 -5.64 12.65 1.53
N LEU A 37 -4.35 12.98 1.67
CA LEU A 37 -3.88 14.07 2.54
C LEU A 37 -4.26 15.47 2.05
N GLY A 38 -4.77 15.61 0.80
CA GLY A 38 -5.14 16.91 0.23
C GLY A 38 -3.97 17.84 -0.10
N LYS A 39 -2.74 17.45 0.24
CA LYS A 39 -1.51 18.21 -0.04
C LYS A 39 -0.69 17.51 -1.10
N SER A 40 -0.10 18.29 -2.01
CA SER A 40 0.87 17.77 -2.96
C SER A 40 2.18 17.52 -2.23
N MET A 41 2.56 16.26 -2.11
CA MET A 41 3.81 15.85 -1.48
C MET A 41 4.63 15.01 -2.45
N MET A 42 5.93 14.94 -2.22
CA MET A 42 6.81 13.96 -2.85
C MET A 42 6.30 12.54 -2.58
N ASN A 43 6.54 11.61 -3.51
CA ASN A 43 6.18 10.19 -3.35
C ASN A 43 7.06 9.49 -2.30
N VAL A 44 6.98 9.93 -1.03
CA VAL A 44 7.84 9.50 0.09
C VAL A 44 7.86 7.98 0.22
N SER A 45 6.70 7.33 0.22
CA SER A 45 6.63 5.87 0.36
C SER A 45 7.30 5.12 -0.81
N THR A 46 7.31 5.71 -2.01
CA THR A 46 8.00 5.12 -3.16
C THR A 46 9.51 5.29 -3.04
N SER A 47 9.97 6.49 -2.67
CA SER A 47 11.39 6.76 -2.41
C SER A 47 11.94 5.88 -1.28
N ALA A 48 11.20 5.77 -0.16
CA ALA A 48 11.56 4.90 0.96
C ALA A 48 11.64 3.42 0.55
N ALA A 49 10.78 2.95 -0.36
CA ALA A 49 10.82 1.59 -0.88
C ALA A 49 12.14 1.29 -1.63
N PHE A 50 12.62 2.23 -2.45
CA PHE A 50 13.92 2.09 -3.12
C PHE A 50 15.09 2.11 -2.16
N VAL A 51 15.07 3.00 -1.16
CA VAL A 51 16.11 3.05 -0.13
C VAL A 51 16.14 1.76 0.69
N ALA A 52 14.97 1.22 1.06
CA ALA A 52 14.88 -0.04 1.77
C ALA A 52 15.42 -1.22 0.93
N ALA A 53 15.09 -1.25 -0.36
CA ALA A 53 15.60 -2.29 -1.27
C ALA A 53 17.13 -2.18 -1.45
N ALA A 54 17.68 -0.97 -1.54
CA ALA A 54 19.12 -0.73 -1.59
C ALA A 54 19.84 -1.17 -0.29
N ALA A 55 19.10 -1.19 0.82
CA ALA A 55 19.56 -1.76 2.11
C ALA A 55 19.21 -3.26 2.25
N GLU A 56 19.06 -3.98 1.14
CA GLU A 56 18.82 -5.43 1.04
C GLU A 56 17.48 -5.93 1.63
N VAL A 57 16.53 -5.02 1.92
CA VAL A 57 15.19 -5.40 2.35
C VAL A 57 14.36 -5.81 1.13
N LYS A 58 13.70 -6.97 1.17
CA LYS A 58 12.79 -7.40 0.11
C LYS A 58 11.48 -6.62 0.18
N VAL A 59 11.21 -5.79 -0.82
CA VAL A 59 10.08 -4.86 -0.86
C VAL A 59 9.05 -5.30 -1.89
N ALA A 60 7.85 -5.63 -1.42
CA ALA A 60 6.66 -5.86 -2.24
C ALA A 60 5.77 -4.61 -2.19
N LYS A 61 6.13 -3.60 -3.00
CA LYS A 61 5.44 -2.31 -2.95
C LYS A 61 4.08 -2.36 -3.62
N HIS A 62 3.02 -2.32 -2.82
CA HIS A 62 1.65 -2.14 -3.32
C HIS A 62 1.36 -0.66 -3.55
N GLY A 63 0.79 -0.33 -4.69
CA GLY A 63 0.50 1.06 -5.01
C GLY A 63 -0.48 1.24 -6.16
N ASN A 64 -0.90 2.49 -6.35
CA ASN A 64 -1.88 2.87 -7.37
C ASN A 64 -1.55 4.26 -7.94
N ARG A 65 -2.32 4.68 -8.94
CA ARG A 65 -2.39 6.07 -9.37
C ARG A 65 -3.03 6.92 -8.27
N THR A 66 -2.74 8.20 -8.28
CA THR A 66 -3.38 9.13 -7.35
C THR A 66 -4.88 9.28 -7.66
N ALA A 67 -5.68 9.37 -6.61
CA ALA A 67 -7.11 9.71 -6.76
C ALA A 67 -7.38 11.21 -6.62
N THR A 68 -6.54 11.94 -5.87
CA THR A 68 -6.78 13.34 -5.48
C THR A 68 -5.56 14.24 -5.55
N GLY A 69 -4.36 13.68 -5.70
CA GLY A 69 -3.11 14.42 -5.76
C GLY A 69 -2.58 14.63 -7.17
N LYS A 70 -1.40 15.22 -7.30
CA LYS A 70 -0.71 15.42 -8.60
C LYS A 70 -0.04 14.15 -9.12
N SER A 71 0.44 13.25 -8.23
CA SER A 71 1.19 12.06 -8.60
C SER A 71 1.06 10.99 -7.52
N GLY A 72 0.64 9.79 -7.90
CA GLY A 72 0.71 8.57 -7.10
C GLY A 72 1.97 7.77 -7.40
N SER A 73 2.14 6.63 -6.73
CA SER A 73 3.31 5.76 -6.94
C SER A 73 3.38 5.22 -8.37
N ALA A 74 2.24 4.83 -8.94
CA ALA A 74 2.20 4.33 -10.32
C ALA A 74 2.53 5.41 -11.33
N ASP A 75 2.05 6.64 -11.12
CA ASP A 75 2.32 7.77 -12.03
C ASP A 75 3.82 8.09 -12.08
N LEU A 76 4.48 8.11 -10.90
CA LEU A 76 5.94 8.32 -10.80
C LEU A 76 6.72 7.21 -11.52
N LEU A 77 6.36 5.95 -11.26
CA LEU A 77 7.08 4.81 -11.81
C LEU A 77 6.89 4.70 -13.33
N GLU A 78 5.71 4.99 -13.84
CA GLU A 78 5.44 5.07 -15.27
C GLU A 78 6.25 6.19 -15.94
N ALA A 79 6.32 7.38 -15.31
CA ALA A 79 7.17 8.47 -15.78
C ALA A 79 8.67 8.12 -15.77
N ALA A 80 9.09 7.19 -14.92
CA ALA A 80 10.43 6.60 -14.91
C ALA A 80 10.58 5.40 -15.86
N ASN A 81 9.64 5.19 -16.79
CA ASN A 81 9.61 4.11 -17.78
C ASN A 81 9.53 2.68 -17.17
N LEU A 82 9.01 2.51 -15.95
CA LEU A 82 8.74 1.19 -15.43
C LEU A 82 7.48 0.61 -16.07
N ASN A 83 7.56 -0.68 -16.44
CA ASN A 83 6.41 -1.41 -16.93
C ASN A 83 5.45 -1.77 -15.78
N LEU A 84 4.28 -1.14 -15.73
CA LEU A 84 3.25 -1.39 -14.73
C LEU A 84 2.40 -2.65 -15.02
N SER A 85 2.54 -3.24 -16.22
CA SER A 85 1.72 -4.37 -16.68
C SER A 85 2.37 -5.73 -16.43
N LEU A 86 3.29 -5.81 -15.46
CA LEU A 86 3.94 -7.07 -15.11
C LEU A 86 2.95 -8.09 -14.56
N LYS A 87 3.13 -9.35 -14.95
CA LYS A 87 2.39 -10.51 -14.41
C LYS A 87 2.87 -10.84 -12.99
N PRO A 88 2.09 -11.60 -12.21
CA PRO A 88 2.43 -11.94 -10.82
C PRO A 88 3.79 -12.61 -10.65
N ASP A 89 4.16 -13.53 -11.53
CA ASP A 89 5.44 -14.22 -11.56
C ASP A 89 6.60 -13.28 -11.88
N GLN A 90 6.40 -12.33 -12.78
CA GLN A 90 7.40 -11.32 -13.11
C GLN A 90 7.65 -10.36 -11.95
N VAL A 91 6.58 -9.92 -11.26
CA VAL A 91 6.70 -9.09 -10.04
C VAL A 91 7.44 -9.87 -8.94
N ALA A 92 7.09 -11.15 -8.74
CA ALA A 92 7.78 -12.00 -7.77
C ALA A 92 9.28 -12.10 -8.09
N LYS A 93 9.63 -12.34 -9.36
CA LYS A 93 11.01 -12.39 -9.83
C LYS A 93 11.77 -11.07 -9.56
N CYS A 94 11.15 -9.92 -9.82
CA CYS A 94 11.76 -8.62 -9.47
C CYS A 94 12.09 -8.55 -7.96
N ILE A 95 11.15 -8.93 -7.08
CA ILE A 95 11.40 -8.92 -5.64
C ILE A 95 12.53 -9.88 -5.27
N GLU A 96 12.56 -11.07 -5.85
CA GLU A 96 13.55 -12.10 -5.57
C GLU A 96 14.95 -11.70 -6.03
N GLU A 97 15.10 -11.17 -7.24
CA GLU A 97 16.39 -10.87 -7.85
C GLU A 97 16.93 -9.49 -7.45
N ILE A 98 16.13 -8.43 -7.63
CA ILE A 98 16.58 -7.05 -7.42
C ILE A 98 16.10 -6.42 -6.12
N GLY A 99 15.37 -7.16 -5.27
CA GLY A 99 14.95 -6.70 -3.95
C GLY A 99 13.66 -5.90 -3.92
N ILE A 100 13.11 -5.47 -5.06
CA ILE A 100 11.89 -4.67 -5.12
C ILE A 100 11.01 -5.05 -6.30
N GLY A 101 9.69 -5.14 -6.09
CA GLY A 101 8.69 -5.29 -7.13
C GLY A 101 7.49 -4.38 -6.86
N PHE A 102 6.96 -3.79 -7.93
CA PHE A 102 5.78 -2.95 -7.85
C PHE A 102 4.52 -3.74 -8.21
N ILE A 103 3.57 -3.75 -7.29
CA ILE A 103 2.28 -4.41 -7.43
C ILE A 103 1.24 -3.32 -7.74
N PHE A 104 0.92 -3.15 -9.03
CA PHE A 104 -0.04 -2.14 -9.46
C PHE A 104 -1.47 -2.59 -9.13
N ALA A 105 -2.12 -1.93 -8.19
CA ALA A 105 -3.40 -2.36 -7.61
C ALA A 105 -4.49 -2.68 -8.64
N GLN A 106 -4.57 -1.96 -9.75
CA GLN A 106 -5.58 -2.18 -10.79
C GLN A 106 -5.44 -3.55 -11.46
N ASN A 107 -4.22 -4.06 -11.60
CA ASN A 107 -3.96 -5.35 -12.24
C ASN A 107 -4.19 -6.54 -11.29
N PHE A 108 -4.12 -6.31 -9.97
CA PHE A 108 -4.15 -7.38 -8.98
C PHE A 108 -5.47 -7.48 -8.19
N HIS A 109 -6.36 -6.49 -8.32
CA HIS A 109 -7.67 -6.47 -7.66
C HIS A 109 -8.82 -6.39 -8.66
N PRO A 110 -9.09 -7.44 -9.45
CA PRO A 110 -10.11 -7.42 -10.50
C PRO A 110 -11.53 -7.14 -9.98
N GLY A 111 -11.81 -7.51 -8.73
CA GLY A 111 -13.10 -7.23 -8.08
C GLY A 111 -13.41 -5.74 -7.92
N MET A 112 -12.38 -4.88 -7.88
CA MET A 112 -12.58 -3.43 -7.74
C MET A 112 -13.34 -2.79 -8.90
N LYS A 113 -13.32 -3.40 -10.10
CA LYS A 113 -14.09 -2.89 -11.26
C LYS A 113 -15.59 -2.74 -10.96
N TYR A 114 -16.14 -3.60 -10.11
CA TYR A 114 -17.56 -3.56 -9.74
C TYR A 114 -17.88 -2.46 -8.72
N VAL A 115 -16.90 -2.06 -7.93
CA VAL A 115 -17.05 -1.04 -6.89
C VAL A 115 -16.77 0.38 -7.42
N MET A 116 -15.90 0.51 -8.43
CA MET A 116 -15.45 1.79 -8.96
C MET A 116 -16.58 2.72 -9.43
N PRO A 117 -17.66 2.24 -10.10
CA PRO A 117 -18.76 3.13 -10.50
C PRO A 117 -19.47 3.78 -9.29
N ALA A 118 -19.66 3.02 -8.20
CA ALA A 118 -20.24 3.55 -6.97
C ALA A 118 -19.30 4.56 -6.30
N ARG A 119 -18.00 4.23 -6.20
CA ARG A 119 -16.98 5.12 -5.63
C ARG A 119 -16.88 6.45 -6.37
N LYS A 120 -16.96 6.44 -7.70
CA LYS A 120 -16.92 7.69 -8.50
C LYS A 120 -18.12 8.60 -8.26
N ARG A 121 -19.28 8.04 -7.91
CA ARG A 121 -20.49 8.81 -7.59
C ARG A 121 -20.50 9.33 -6.16
N THR A 122 -19.71 8.73 -5.28
CA THR A 122 -19.65 9.11 -3.86
C THR A 122 -18.50 10.08 -3.66
N ALA A 123 -18.80 11.34 -3.32
CA ALA A 123 -17.77 12.36 -3.06
C ALA A 123 -17.02 12.14 -1.74
N ASN A 124 -17.60 11.38 -0.82
CA ASN A 124 -17.06 11.16 0.51
C ASN A 124 -16.01 10.06 0.54
N LYS A 125 -15.08 10.15 1.49
CA LYS A 125 -14.17 9.05 1.83
C LYS A 125 -14.99 7.89 2.41
N THR A 126 -14.66 6.67 2.00
CA THR A 126 -15.33 5.44 2.42
C THR A 126 -14.30 4.44 2.92
N ILE A 127 -14.74 3.30 3.43
CA ILE A 127 -13.88 2.18 3.83
C ILE A 127 -12.84 1.83 2.74
N PHE A 128 -13.18 1.94 1.47
CA PHE A 128 -12.27 1.67 0.35
C PHE A 128 -11.03 2.56 0.30
N ASN A 129 -11.04 3.70 1.00
CA ASN A 129 -9.86 4.55 1.12
C ASN A 129 -8.83 3.98 2.11
N LEU A 130 -9.27 3.09 3.02
CA LEU A 130 -8.42 2.41 4.01
C LEU A 130 -7.95 1.04 3.51
N LEU A 131 -8.75 0.36 2.69
CA LEU A 131 -8.49 -1.03 2.30
C LEU A 131 -7.23 -1.21 1.43
N GLY A 132 -6.91 -0.23 0.57
CA GLY A 132 -5.80 -0.34 -0.37
C GLY A 132 -4.49 -0.82 0.28
N PRO A 133 -3.96 -0.11 1.28
CA PRO A 133 -2.74 -0.50 1.97
C PRO A 133 -2.80 -1.85 2.71
N LEU A 134 -3.98 -2.31 3.08
CA LEU A 134 -4.19 -3.53 3.86
C LEU A 134 -4.32 -4.79 2.99
N THR A 135 -4.39 -4.62 1.67
CA THR A 135 -4.73 -5.71 0.74
C THR A 135 -3.57 -6.14 -0.17
N ASN A 136 -2.33 -5.96 0.26
CA ASN A 136 -1.14 -6.30 -0.51
C ASN A 136 -1.20 -7.76 -1.02
N PRO A 137 -1.16 -8.00 -2.35
CA PRO A 137 -1.27 -9.33 -2.95
C PRO A 137 -0.10 -10.28 -2.64
N ALA A 138 1.06 -9.75 -2.26
CA ALA A 138 2.21 -10.56 -1.81
C ALA A 138 2.13 -10.93 -0.33
N ASN A 139 1.07 -10.52 0.37
CA ASN A 139 0.88 -10.80 1.79
C ASN A 139 2.06 -10.35 2.67
N ALA A 140 2.62 -9.18 2.38
CA ALA A 140 3.68 -8.59 3.19
C ALA A 140 3.21 -8.43 4.65
N LYS A 141 3.90 -9.09 5.57
CA LYS A 141 3.55 -9.10 7.02
C LYS A 141 4.23 -7.98 7.81
N ARG A 142 5.03 -7.17 7.14
CA ARG A 142 5.69 -5.98 7.71
C ARG A 142 5.34 -4.78 6.86
N GLN A 143 4.81 -3.74 7.48
CA GLN A 143 4.31 -2.58 6.74
C GLN A 143 4.69 -1.26 7.40
N SER A 144 5.10 -0.28 6.58
CA SER A 144 5.08 1.14 6.93
C SER A 144 3.90 1.78 6.21
N LEU A 145 2.90 2.24 6.96
CA LEU A 145 1.60 2.61 6.43
C LEU A 145 1.20 4.03 6.88
N GLY A 146 1.07 4.94 5.91
CA GLY A 146 0.51 6.28 6.17
C GLY A 146 -1.01 6.26 6.19
N VAL A 147 -1.62 6.86 7.20
CA VAL A 147 -3.07 7.06 7.29
C VAL A 147 -3.41 8.54 7.12
N TYR A 148 -4.53 8.85 6.47
CA TYR A 148 -4.93 10.24 6.18
C TYR A 148 -5.55 10.99 7.36
N ASP A 149 -5.84 10.29 8.46
CA ASP A 149 -6.50 10.86 9.65
C ASP A 149 -6.10 10.02 10.87
N SER A 150 -5.76 10.69 11.98
CA SER A 150 -5.29 10.05 13.21
C SER A 150 -6.30 9.08 13.83
N LYS A 151 -7.60 9.32 13.65
CA LYS A 151 -8.67 8.42 14.14
C LYS A 151 -8.56 7.00 13.59
N TRP A 152 -7.88 6.81 12.45
CA TRP A 152 -7.69 5.50 11.82
C TRP A 152 -6.46 4.75 12.30
N ILE A 153 -5.61 5.34 13.14
CA ILE A 153 -4.41 4.67 13.64
C ILE A 153 -4.80 3.40 14.41
N LEU A 154 -5.66 3.52 15.41
CA LEU A 154 -6.05 2.37 16.24
C LEU A 154 -6.87 1.32 15.47
N PRO A 155 -7.94 1.66 14.73
CA PRO A 155 -8.68 0.66 13.95
C PRO A 155 -7.82 -0.07 12.92
N VAL A 156 -6.90 0.62 12.26
CA VAL A 156 -5.99 0.00 11.28
C VAL A 156 -4.95 -0.88 11.96
N ALA A 157 -4.43 -0.48 13.14
CA ALA A 157 -3.50 -1.30 13.91
C ALA A 157 -4.13 -2.62 14.37
N GLU A 158 -5.35 -2.57 14.90
CA GLU A 158 -6.13 -3.74 15.28
C GLU A 158 -6.45 -4.64 14.10
N THR A 159 -6.86 -4.05 12.97
CA THR A 159 -7.08 -4.79 11.72
C THR A 159 -5.82 -5.52 11.27
N LEU A 160 -4.65 -4.86 11.28
CA LEU A 160 -3.37 -5.49 10.93
C LEU A 160 -3.02 -6.63 11.89
N LYS A 161 -3.28 -6.47 13.19
CA LYS A 161 -3.12 -7.53 14.20
C LYS A 161 -4.01 -8.72 13.87
N ASN A 162 -5.32 -8.49 13.61
CA ASN A 162 -6.28 -9.54 13.25
C ASN A 162 -5.88 -10.27 11.95
N LEU A 163 -5.25 -9.57 11.02
CA LEU A 163 -4.73 -10.13 9.76
C LEU A 163 -3.38 -10.85 9.92
N GLY A 164 -2.84 -10.92 11.13
CA GLY A 164 -1.58 -11.58 11.45
C GLY A 164 -0.36 -10.84 10.90
N ALA A 165 -0.36 -9.52 10.95
CA ALA A 165 0.84 -8.73 10.67
C ALA A 165 1.90 -8.97 11.76
N HIS A 166 3.16 -9.09 11.37
CA HIS A 166 4.27 -9.28 12.32
C HIS A 166 4.77 -7.94 12.88
N LYS A 167 4.78 -6.89 12.03
CA LYS A 167 5.20 -5.54 12.43
C LYS A 167 4.53 -4.51 11.54
N ALA A 168 4.00 -3.46 12.13
CA ALA A 168 3.46 -2.32 11.41
C ALA A 168 3.90 -1.02 12.07
N CYS A 169 4.25 -0.04 11.24
CA CYS A 169 4.45 1.34 11.66
C CYS A 169 3.36 2.18 10.99
N LEU A 170 2.48 2.77 11.78
CA LEU A 170 1.40 3.63 11.31
C LEU A 170 1.82 5.08 11.46
N LEU A 171 1.73 5.83 10.37
CA LEU A 171 2.16 7.22 10.30
C LEU A 171 0.95 8.10 9.93
N TYR A 172 0.70 9.13 10.73
CA TYR A 172 -0.24 10.19 10.37
C TYR A 172 0.51 11.49 10.14
N THR A 173 0.86 12.18 11.19
CA THR A 173 1.87 13.22 11.23
C THR A 173 2.79 12.85 12.38
N SER A 174 4.03 12.56 12.09
CA SER A 174 5.01 12.39 13.14
C SER A 174 5.77 13.70 13.21
N PRO A 175 5.64 14.48 14.28
CA PRO A 175 6.60 15.55 14.51
C PRO A 175 7.96 14.88 14.61
N SER A 176 8.77 15.05 13.58
CA SER A 176 10.19 14.72 13.66
C SER A 176 10.80 15.62 14.72
N PRO A 177 11.79 15.15 15.50
CA PRO A 177 12.57 16.05 16.34
C PRO A 177 13.19 17.23 15.59
N ARG A 178 13.20 17.19 14.26
CA ARG A 178 13.62 18.27 13.36
C ARG A 178 12.51 19.30 13.10
N ASP A 179 11.24 18.90 13.24
CA ASP A 179 10.08 19.78 13.01
C ASP A 179 9.75 20.66 14.22
N THR A 180 10.40 20.42 15.36
CA THR A 180 10.26 21.20 16.60
C THR A 180 11.36 22.25 16.79
N ARG A 181 12.17 22.53 15.76
CA ARG A 181 13.11 23.64 15.77
C ARG A 181 12.44 24.86 15.14
N GLU A 182 11.71 25.60 15.95
CA GLU A 182 11.54 27.03 15.79
C GLU A 182 12.74 27.76 16.34
#